data_23458ad01074e8870a8144e4e6c2ff77
#
_entry.id   23458ad01074e8870a8144e4e6c2ff77
#
_cell.length_a   1.000
_cell.length_b   1.000
_cell.length_c   1.000
_cell.angle_alpha   90.00
_cell.angle_beta   90.00
_cell.angle_gamma   90.00
#
_symmetry.space_group_name_H-M   'P 1'
#
loop_
_entity.id
_entity.type
_entity.pdbx_description
1 polymer ?
#
loop_
_entity_poly.entity_id
_entity_poly.type
_entity_poly.pdbx_seq_one_letter_code
_entity_poly.pdbx_strand_id
1 'polypeptide(L)'
;KLFRRTEFLTLNGNGKFEAYANRDSLKYRGIYGLEDIRTMYRGTIRKVGFSRAWNIFIQLGMTDDSYTIEDSESMSYRDFVNLFLAYSPNDSVELKLRSYLKIDQDDIVWDKLIELDIFSATKKIGVINATPAQMLQKILLDSWTLEEDEKDMIIMHHKFGYELNGKKHQIESSLVVKGENQTFTAMAKTVGLPVAIATLKILNKEITTPGVQLPITKEVYAPILKELEEYGIKFTE
;
A
#
# COMPACT_ATOMS: atom_id res chain seq x y z
N LYS A 1 -6.31 4.88 14.11
CA LYS A 1 -5.07 5.54 14.60
C LYS A 1 -3.89 5.38 13.64
N LEU A 2 -3.83 4.29 12.83
CA LEU A 2 -2.71 3.97 11.94
C LEU A 2 -2.44 5.10 10.94
N PHE A 3 -3.43 5.49 10.16
CA PHE A 3 -3.33 6.53 9.13
C PHE A 3 -3.29 7.98 9.65
N ARG A 4 -3.28 8.17 10.97
CA ARG A 4 -3.08 9.49 11.62
C ARG A 4 -1.64 9.70 12.10
N ARG A 5 -0.77 8.71 11.92
CA ARG A 5 0.65 8.74 12.32
C ARG A 5 1.47 8.36 11.11
N THR A 6 1.73 9.33 10.27
CA THR A 6 2.53 9.15 9.05
C THR A 6 3.83 9.91 9.18
N GLU A 7 4.87 9.35 8.61
CA GLU A 7 6.17 9.99 8.44
C GLU A 7 6.35 10.35 6.98
N PHE A 8 6.94 11.52 6.71
CA PHE A 8 7.24 11.94 5.35
C PHE A 8 8.68 11.59 5.01
N LEU A 9 8.88 11.12 3.79
CA LEU A 9 10.19 10.82 3.26
C LEU A 9 10.33 11.41 1.84
N THR A 10 11.54 11.84 1.51
CA THR A 10 11.87 12.30 0.17
C THR A 10 12.87 11.32 -0.42
N LEU A 11 12.55 10.79 -1.60
CA LEU A 11 13.44 9.90 -2.34
C LEU A 11 14.02 10.68 -3.52
N ASN A 12 15.33 10.78 -3.56
CA ASN A 12 16.03 11.51 -4.61
C ASN A 12 15.60 11.04 -6.01
N GLY A 13 15.20 11.98 -6.86
CA GLY A 13 14.70 11.71 -8.20
C GLY A 13 13.27 11.15 -8.31
N ASN A 14 12.60 10.79 -7.17
CA ASN A 14 11.27 10.18 -7.19
C ASN A 14 10.20 10.98 -6.43
N GLY A 15 10.58 12.05 -5.73
CA GLY A 15 9.65 12.97 -5.07
C GLY A 15 9.40 12.66 -3.59
N LYS A 16 8.28 13.21 -3.09
CA LYS A 16 7.87 13.07 -1.69
C LYS A 16 6.83 11.97 -1.53
N PHE A 17 6.97 11.24 -0.45
CA PHE A 17 6.09 10.14 -0.06
C PHE A 17 5.72 10.27 1.42
N GLU A 18 4.72 9.51 1.82
CA GLU A 18 4.38 9.29 3.22
C GLU A 18 4.44 7.80 3.53
N ALA A 19 4.78 7.48 4.77
CA ALA A 19 4.80 6.11 5.26
C ALA A 19 3.99 6.00 6.55
N TYR A 20 3.28 4.90 6.70
CA TYR A 20 2.62 4.51 7.94
C TYR A 20 3.13 3.16 8.41
N ALA A 21 3.12 2.94 9.74
CA ALA A 21 3.61 1.71 10.34
C ALA A 21 2.87 0.50 9.79
N ASN A 22 3.62 -0.51 9.37
CA ASN A 22 3.08 -1.80 8.99
C ASN A 22 3.11 -2.71 10.22
N ARG A 23 2.10 -3.54 10.43
CA ARG A 23 1.96 -4.63 11.42
C ARG A 23 3.02 -4.66 12.54
N ASP A 24 3.04 -5.69 13.37
CA ASP A 24 4.09 -5.91 14.36
C ASP A 24 5.43 -6.20 13.68
N SER A 25 6.36 -5.25 13.83
CA SER A 25 7.71 -5.35 13.28
C SER A 25 8.73 -5.83 14.30
N LEU A 26 8.43 -5.73 15.59
CA LEU A 26 9.39 -6.03 16.65
C LEU A 26 9.74 -7.51 16.73
N LYS A 27 8.85 -8.39 16.29
CA LYS A 27 9.11 -9.84 16.22
C LYS A 27 10.29 -10.20 15.29
N TYR A 28 10.66 -9.31 14.37
CA TYR A 28 11.81 -9.55 13.49
C TYR A 28 13.15 -9.25 14.14
N ARG A 29 13.19 -8.66 15.34
CA ARG A 29 14.45 -8.33 16.04
C ARG A 29 15.31 -9.56 16.21
N GLY A 30 14.78 -10.62 16.82
CA GLY A 30 15.51 -11.87 17.03
C GLY A 30 15.85 -12.59 15.72
N ILE A 31 14.95 -12.58 14.74
CA ILE A 31 15.18 -13.21 13.42
C ILE A 31 16.39 -12.60 12.70
N TYR A 32 16.59 -11.28 12.86
CA TYR A 32 17.69 -10.56 12.21
C TYR A 32 18.93 -10.38 13.12
N GLY A 33 18.93 -10.94 14.33
CA GLY A 33 20.03 -10.75 15.30
C GLY A 33 20.17 -9.30 15.76
N LEU A 34 19.05 -8.60 15.93
CA LEU A 34 18.96 -7.18 16.28
C LEU A 34 18.26 -6.97 17.62
N GLU A 35 18.50 -7.85 18.59
CA GLU A 35 17.82 -7.84 19.90
C GLU A 35 18.01 -6.50 20.63
N ASP A 36 19.19 -5.91 20.51
CA ASP A 36 19.57 -4.67 21.21
C ASP A 36 19.27 -3.39 20.40
N ILE A 37 18.64 -3.52 19.22
CA ILE A 37 18.32 -2.34 18.41
C ILE A 37 17.35 -1.42 19.14
N ARG A 38 17.67 -0.13 19.20
CA ARG A 38 16.85 0.88 19.90
C ARG A 38 15.59 1.25 19.14
N THR A 39 15.64 1.22 17.82
CA THR A 39 14.54 1.61 16.93
C THR A 39 14.45 0.63 15.79
N MET A 40 13.27 0.03 15.60
CA MET A 40 12.92 -0.74 14.41
C MET A 40 11.57 -0.27 13.89
N TYR A 41 11.53 0.19 12.66
CA TYR A 41 10.32 0.65 12.00
C TYR A 41 10.20 -0.03 10.63
N ARG A 42 9.04 -0.61 10.39
CA ARG A 42 8.62 -1.07 9.06
C ARG A 42 7.37 -0.30 8.67
N GLY A 43 7.41 0.32 7.53
CA GLY A 43 6.33 1.13 7.02
C GLY A 43 5.87 0.70 5.65
N THR A 44 4.68 1.12 5.28
CA THR A 44 4.18 1.05 3.92
C THR A 44 4.25 2.46 3.34
N ILE A 45 4.95 2.60 2.22
CA ILE A 45 5.13 3.87 1.51
C ILE A 45 3.96 4.09 0.55
N ARG A 46 3.46 5.32 0.51
CA ARG A 46 2.39 5.78 -0.38
C ARG A 46 2.68 7.19 -0.86
N LYS A 47 2.03 7.62 -1.94
CA LYS A 47 2.02 9.03 -2.33
C LYS A 47 1.41 9.89 -1.22
N VAL A 48 1.91 11.11 -1.06
CA VAL A 48 1.41 12.06 -0.05
C VAL A 48 -0.11 12.28 -0.23
N GLY A 49 -0.83 12.24 0.89
CA GLY A 49 -2.29 12.40 0.95
C GLY A 49 -3.07 11.09 0.99
N PHE A 50 -2.45 9.95 0.64
CA PHE A 50 -3.11 8.64 0.66
C PHE A 50 -3.70 8.30 2.04
N SER A 51 -2.90 8.41 3.09
CA SER A 51 -3.34 8.01 4.44
C SER A 51 -4.49 8.85 4.94
N ARG A 52 -4.49 10.13 4.61
CA ARG A 52 -5.56 11.04 4.99
C ARG A 52 -6.85 10.70 4.24
N ALA A 53 -6.78 10.46 2.93
CA ALA A 53 -7.92 10.05 2.13
C ALA A 53 -8.47 8.68 2.56
N TRP A 54 -7.59 7.68 2.75
CA TRP A 54 -8.00 6.36 3.21
C TRP A 54 -8.67 6.39 4.59
N ASN A 55 -8.18 7.25 5.49
CA ASN A 55 -8.74 7.40 6.83
C ASN A 55 -10.21 7.88 6.82
N ILE A 56 -10.66 8.53 5.75
CA ILE A 56 -12.07 8.91 5.56
C ILE A 56 -12.95 7.67 5.48
N PHE A 57 -12.60 6.71 4.64
CA PHE A 57 -13.34 5.46 4.50
C PHE A 57 -13.44 4.70 5.81
N ILE A 58 -12.36 4.70 6.60
CA ILE A 58 -12.35 4.09 7.93
C ILE A 58 -13.25 4.85 8.90
N GLN A 59 -13.22 6.18 8.91
CA GLN A 59 -14.06 6.99 9.79
C GLN A 59 -15.54 6.83 9.49
N LEU A 60 -15.89 6.65 8.23
CA LEU A 60 -17.27 6.41 7.79
C LEU A 60 -17.72 4.97 8.06
N GLY A 61 -16.82 4.01 8.28
CA GLY A 61 -17.17 2.60 8.41
C GLY A 61 -17.25 1.85 7.08
N MET A 62 -16.83 2.46 5.97
CA MET A 62 -16.87 1.85 4.64
C MET A 62 -15.91 0.68 4.46
N THR A 63 -15.00 0.45 5.40
CA THR A 63 -14.05 -0.67 5.39
C THR A 63 -14.51 -1.86 6.24
N ASP A 64 -15.74 -1.84 6.72
CA ASP A 64 -16.31 -2.92 7.54
C ASP A 64 -16.78 -4.07 6.66
N ASP A 65 -16.39 -5.29 7.01
CA ASP A 65 -16.76 -6.54 6.34
C ASP A 65 -17.58 -7.49 7.24
N SER A 66 -18.01 -7.03 8.41
CA SER A 66 -18.70 -7.84 9.41
C SER A 66 -20.21 -8.00 9.17
N TYR A 67 -20.80 -7.19 8.30
CA TYR A 67 -22.23 -7.23 7.95
C TYR A 67 -22.45 -6.95 6.47
N THR A 68 -23.62 -7.34 5.96
CA THR A 68 -24.04 -7.11 4.58
C THR A 68 -25.15 -6.07 4.50
N ILE A 69 -25.25 -5.41 3.36
CA ILE A 69 -26.29 -4.44 3.02
C ILE A 69 -27.20 -5.10 1.97
N GLU A 70 -28.47 -5.25 2.30
CA GLU A 70 -29.48 -5.80 1.40
C GLU A 70 -29.69 -4.88 0.19
N ASP A 71 -30.02 -5.45 -0.98
CA ASP A 71 -30.27 -4.75 -2.24
C ASP A 71 -29.12 -3.83 -2.68
N SER A 72 -27.90 -4.09 -2.22
CA SER A 72 -26.72 -3.27 -2.52
C SER A 72 -26.42 -3.14 -4.01
N GLU A 73 -26.79 -4.13 -4.83
CA GLU A 73 -26.61 -4.13 -6.28
C GLU A 73 -27.34 -2.99 -6.98
N SER A 74 -28.50 -2.58 -6.42
CA SER A 74 -29.33 -1.50 -6.98
C SER A 74 -28.86 -0.11 -6.58
N MET A 75 -28.03 -0.01 -5.53
CA MET A 75 -27.56 1.25 -4.99
C MET A 75 -26.57 1.93 -5.94
N SER A 76 -26.69 3.26 -6.06
CA SER A 76 -25.65 4.07 -6.69
C SER A 76 -24.45 4.27 -5.74
N TYR A 77 -23.31 4.71 -6.28
CA TYR A 77 -22.15 5.12 -5.46
C TYR A 77 -22.56 6.21 -4.46
N ARG A 78 -23.38 7.15 -4.92
CA ARG A 78 -23.92 8.23 -4.10
C ARG A 78 -24.79 7.69 -2.94
N ASP A 79 -25.65 6.71 -3.19
CA ASP A 79 -26.48 6.08 -2.17
C ASP A 79 -25.62 5.39 -1.12
N PHE A 80 -24.57 4.67 -1.55
CA PHE A 80 -23.62 4.04 -0.65
C PHE A 80 -22.94 5.05 0.29
N VAL A 81 -22.44 6.18 -0.23
CA VAL A 81 -21.86 7.24 0.62
C VAL A 81 -22.89 7.76 1.62
N ASN A 82 -24.11 7.96 1.15
CA ASN A 82 -25.19 8.53 1.96
C ASN A 82 -25.61 7.65 3.14
N LEU A 83 -25.41 6.32 3.07
CA LEU A 83 -25.72 5.39 4.18
C LEU A 83 -24.97 5.71 5.47
N PHE A 84 -23.77 6.29 5.36
CA PHE A 84 -22.87 6.56 6.49
C PHE A 84 -23.03 8.00 7.04
N LEU A 85 -23.96 8.78 6.48
CA LEU A 85 -24.11 10.18 6.82
C LEU A 85 -25.44 10.42 7.54
N ALA A 86 -25.48 11.44 8.39
CA ALA A 86 -26.70 11.83 9.07
C ALA A 86 -27.80 12.18 8.06
N TYR A 87 -29.04 11.79 8.39
CA TYR A 87 -30.18 12.16 7.57
C TYR A 87 -30.37 13.67 7.54
N SER A 88 -30.44 14.22 6.35
CA SER A 88 -30.86 15.61 6.08
C SER A 88 -31.59 15.63 4.73
N PRO A 89 -32.84 16.07 4.69
CA PRO A 89 -33.63 16.08 3.46
C PRO A 89 -33.23 17.23 2.51
N ASN A 90 -32.56 18.26 3.02
CA ASN A 90 -32.24 19.47 2.28
C ASN A 90 -30.77 19.57 1.84
N ASP A 91 -29.89 18.75 2.41
CA ASP A 91 -28.48 18.80 2.13
C ASP A 91 -28.06 17.74 1.11
N SER A 92 -27.19 18.13 0.17
CA SER A 92 -26.57 17.17 -0.73
C SER A 92 -25.63 16.22 0.02
N VAL A 93 -25.37 15.05 -0.57
CA VAL A 93 -24.43 14.07 0.00
C VAL A 93 -23.05 14.68 0.19
N GLU A 94 -22.61 15.48 -0.80
CA GLU A 94 -21.34 16.20 -0.75
C GLU A 94 -21.26 17.16 0.43
N LEU A 95 -22.32 17.95 0.64
CA LEU A 95 -22.36 18.91 1.77
C LEU A 95 -22.35 18.18 3.10
N LYS A 96 -23.13 17.11 3.25
CA LYS A 96 -23.17 16.28 4.46
C LYS A 96 -21.80 15.67 4.75
N LEU A 97 -21.13 15.13 3.73
CA LEU A 97 -19.81 14.52 3.89
C LEU A 97 -18.74 15.55 4.29
N ARG A 98 -18.70 16.70 3.62
CA ARG A 98 -17.77 17.79 3.97
C ARG A 98 -17.98 18.28 5.40
N SER A 99 -19.24 18.48 5.80
CA SER A 99 -19.59 18.89 7.16
C SER A 99 -19.19 17.83 8.21
N TYR A 100 -19.40 16.56 7.90
CA TYR A 100 -19.00 15.44 8.78
C TYR A 100 -17.47 15.37 8.95
N LEU A 101 -16.71 15.51 7.85
CA LEU A 101 -15.27 15.42 7.83
C LEU A 101 -14.58 16.72 8.28
N LYS A 102 -15.32 17.84 8.34
CA LYS A 102 -14.79 19.18 8.59
C LYS A 102 -13.67 19.56 7.63
N ILE A 103 -13.91 19.37 6.35
CA ILE A 103 -12.98 19.70 5.26
C ILE A 103 -13.59 20.74 4.34
N ASP A 104 -12.74 21.59 3.78
CA ASP A 104 -13.11 22.61 2.81
C ASP A 104 -13.16 22.04 1.38
N GLN A 105 -13.74 22.79 0.46
CA GLN A 105 -13.90 22.34 -0.92
C GLN A 105 -12.58 22.32 -1.68
N ASP A 106 -11.62 23.11 -1.29
CA ASP A 106 -10.26 23.20 -1.82
C ASP A 106 -9.25 22.28 -1.10
N ASP A 107 -9.74 21.39 -0.24
CA ASP A 107 -8.90 20.38 0.39
C ASP A 107 -8.50 19.29 -0.63
N ILE A 108 -7.22 19.01 -0.75
CA ILE A 108 -6.69 17.98 -1.68
C ILE A 108 -7.35 16.61 -1.50
N VAL A 109 -7.84 16.30 -0.30
CA VAL A 109 -8.57 15.05 -0.04
C VAL A 109 -9.93 15.06 -0.72
N TRP A 110 -10.57 16.24 -0.82
CA TRP A 110 -11.83 16.38 -1.55
C TRP A 110 -11.65 16.05 -3.03
N ASP A 111 -10.59 16.55 -3.66
CA ASP A 111 -10.26 16.23 -5.04
C ASP A 111 -10.09 14.72 -5.25
N LYS A 112 -9.43 14.03 -4.31
CA LYS A 112 -9.28 12.57 -4.36
C LYS A 112 -10.59 11.80 -4.27
N LEU A 113 -11.58 12.31 -3.54
CA LEU A 113 -12.92 11.70 -3.49
C LEU A 113 -13.68 11.95 -4.81
N ILE A 114 -13.54 13.12 -5.41
CA ILE A 114 -14.13 13.43 -6.71
C ILE A 114 -13.53 12.57 -7.83
N GLU A 115 -12.19 12.38 -7.83
CA GLU A 115 -11.50 11.49 -8.79
C GLU A 115 -12.05 10.05 -8.80
N LEU A 116 -12.57 9.56 -7.67
CA LEU A 116 -13.19 8.24 -7.56
C LEU A 116 -14.64 8.20 -8.09
N ASP A 117 -15.20 9.33 -8.51
CA ASP A 117 -16.61 9.47 -8.90
C ASP A 117 -17.60 8.94 -7.83
N ILE A 118 -17.19 9.02 -6.55
CA ILE A 118 -17.88 8.42 -5.41
C ILE A 118 -19.29 8.99 -5.19
N PHE A 119 -19.60 10.15 -5.79
CA PHE A 119 -20.90 10.81 -5.71
C PHE A 119 -21.80 10.53 -6.92
N SER A 120 -21.43 9.61 -7.80
CA SER A 120 -22.22 9.25 -8.97
C SER A 120 -23.57 8.68 -8.58
N ALA A 121 -24.64 9.28 -9.11
CA ALA A 121 -26.00 8.78 -8.98
C ALA A 121 -26.35 7.71 -10.03
N THR A 122 -25.53 7.53 -11.05
CA THR A 122 -25.79 6.63 -12.18
C THR A 122 -24.98 5.34 -12.11
N LYS A 123 -23.74 5.39 -11.63
CA LYS A 123 -22.94 4.18 -11.42
C LYS A 123 -23.50 3.36 -10.28
N LYS A 124 -23.68 2.07 -10.52
CA LYS A 124 -24.25 1.13 -9.56
C LYS A 124 -23.17 0.26 -8.93
N ILE A 125 -23.39 -0.14 -7.67
CA ILE A 125 -22.54 -1.09 -6.97
C ILE A 125 -22.52 -2.44 -7.70
N GLY A 126 -23.72 -2.95 -8.08
CA GLY A 126 -23.83 -4.16 -8.91
C GLY A 126 -23.38 -5.46 -8.21
N VAL A 127 -23.17 -5.44 -6.90
CA VAL A 127 -22.81 -6.62 -6.08
C VAL A 127 -23.94 -6.89 -5.10
N ILE A 128 -24.50 -8.11 -5.15
CA ILE A 128 -25.67 -8.52 -4.35
C ILE A 128 -25.28 -8.73 -2.89
N ASN A 129 -26.03 -8.15 -1.97
CA ASN A 129 -25.86 -8.29 -0.52
C ASN A 129 -24.40 -8.10 -0.08
N ALA A 130 -23.75 -7.07 -0.62
CA ALA A 130 -22.35 -6.78 -0.36
C ALA A 130 -22.11 -6.19 1.03
N THR A 131 -20.94 -6.46 1.59
CA THR A 131 -20.46 -5.73 2.76
C THR A 131 -20.03 -4.31 2.36
N PRO A 132 -19.99 -3.34 3.30
CA PRO A 132 -19.42 -2.02 3.03
C PRO A 132 -18.04 -2.08 2.36
N ALA A 133 -17.16 -2.96 2.83
CA ALA A 133 -15.83 -3.15 2.27
C ALA A 133 -15.86 -3.62 0.81
N GLN A 134 -16.76 -4.53 0.45
CA GLN A 134 -16.95 -5.01 -0.93
C GLN A 134 -17.51 -3.91 -1.84
N MET A 135 -18.45 -3.09 -1.34
CA MET A 135 -18.98 -1.96 -2.08
C MET A 135 -17.91 -0.90 -2.34
N LEU A 136 -17.11 -0.56 -1.33
CA LEU A 136 -15.96 0.32 -1.48
C LEU A 136 -14.94 -0.26 -2.45
N GLN A 137 -14.64 -1.56 -2.37
CA GLN A 137 -13.72 -2.25 -3.30
C GLN A 137 -14.19 -2.10 -4.75
N LYS A 138 -15.49 -2.24 -5.02
CA LYS A 138 -16.05 -2.05 -6.37
C LYS A 138 -15.76 -0.64 -6.91
N ILE A 139 -16.01 0.39 -6.10
CA ILE A 139 -15.75 1.79 -6.48
C ILE A 139 -14.26 2.00 -6.77
N LEU A 140 -13.38 1.46 -5.92
CA LEU A 140 -11.94 1.61 -6.06
C LEU A 140 -11.41 0.87 -7.31
N LEU A 141 -11.92 -0.31 -7.61
CA LEU A 141 -11.51 -1.09 -8.79
C LEU A 141 -11.86 -0.36 -10.09
N ASP A 142 -13.01 0.30 -10.15
CA ASP A 142 -13.41 1.07 -11.33
C ASP A 142 -12.47 2.25 -11.63
N SER A 143 -11.73 2.74 -10.61
CA SER A 143 -10.83 3.88 -10.74
C SER A 143 -9.34 3.50 -10.66
N TRP A 144 -9.01 2.35 -10.08
CA TRP A 144 -7.62 1.96 -9.79
C TRP A 144 -7.12 0.76 -10.58
N THR A 145 -7.95 0.17 -11.42
CA THR A 145 -7.47 -0.83 -12.38
C THR A 145 -6.57 -0.14 -13.40
N LEU A 146 -5.36 -0.67 -13.59
CA LEU A 146 -4.41 -0.12 -14.55
C LEU A 146 -4.97 -0.19 -15.97
N GLU A 147 -4.91 0.92 -16.68
CA GLU A 147 -5.16 0.97 -18.11
C GLU A 147 -4.01 0.28 -18.89
N GLU A 148 -4.21 0.01 -20.17
CA GLU A 148 -3.29 -0.81 -20.98
C GLU A 148 -1.86 -0.26 -21.02
N ASP A 149 -1.71 1.07 -21.07
CA ASP A 149 -0.44 1.78 -21.12
C ASP A 149 0.05 2.32 -19.77
N GLU A 150 -0.73 2.15 -18.72
CA GLU A 150 -0.33 2.54 -17.37
C GLU A 150 0.69 1.58 -16.76
N LYS A 151 1.54 2.13 -15.90
CA LYS A 151 2.62 1.40 -15.23
C LYS A 151 2.57 1.62 -13.74
N ASP A 152 2.66 0.52 -13.01
CA ASP A 152 2.84 0.58 -11.56
C ASP A 152 4.30 0.89 -11.18
N MET A 153 4.50 1.19 -9.92
CA MET A 153 5.83 1.44 -9.36
C MET A 153 5.94 0.86 -7.96
N ILE A 154 7.00 0.08 -7.73
CA ILE A 154 7.38 -0.41 -6.40
C ILE A 154 8.57 0.38 -5.91
N ILE A 155 8.49 0.83 -4.67
CA ILE A 155 9.58 1.49 -3.94
C ILE A 155 9.87 0.70 -2.67
N MET A 156 11.15 0.40 -2.45
CA MET A 156 11.65 -0.10 -1.19
C MET A 156 12.77 0.82 -0.72
N HIS A 157 12.70 1.27 0.53
CA HIS A 157 13.68 2.19 1.10
C HIS A 157 14.10 1.71 2.48
N HIS A 158 15.40 1.59 2.66
CA HIS A 158 16.04 1.21 3.92
C HIS A 158 16.86 2.37 4.44
N LYS A 159 16.80 2.57 5.76
CA LYS A 159 17.60 3.56 6.47
C LYS A 159 18.17 2.94 7.72
N PHE A 160 19.48 2.86 7.81
CA PHE A 160 20.19 2.28 8.92
C PHE A 160 21.02 3.34 9.62
N GLY A 161 20.79 3.52 10.91
CA GLY A 161 21.64 4.32 11.78
C GLY A 161 22.50 3.39 12.65
N TYR A 162 23.80 3.62 12.70
CA TYR A 162 24.73 2.83 13.51
C TYR A 162 25.84 3.71 14.08
N GLU A 163 26.54 3.19 15.08
CA GLU A 163 27.68 3.84 15.67
C GLU A 163 28.92 2.98 15.46
N LEU A 164 29.98 3.59 14.94
CA LEU A 164 31.27 2.95 14.73
C LEU A 164 32.38 3.87 15.27
N ASN A 165 33.20 3.34 16.17
CA ASN A 165 34.29 4.10 16.83
C ASN A 165 33.82 5.38 17.48
N GLY A 166 32.67 5.36 18.16
CA GLY A 166 32.07 6.51 18.86
C GLY A 166 31.46 7.57 17.90
N LYS A 167 31.40 7.32 16.60
CA LYS A 167 30.78 8.22 15.61
C LYS A 167 29.50 7.63 15.06
N LYS A 168 28.47 8.46 14.91
CA LYS A 168 27.20 8.09 14.31
C LYS A 168 27.31 8.13 12.79
N HIS A 169 26.83 7.09 12.17
CA HIS A 169 26.76 6.90 10.73
C HIS A 169 25.34 6.57 10.30
N GLN A 170 25.03 6.82 9.03
CA GLN A 170 23.77 6.47 8.41
C GLN A 170 24.03 5.95 7.02
N ILE A 171 23.33 4.86 6.65
CA ILE A 171 23.27 4.33 5.29
C ILE A 171 21.81 4.38 4.86
N GLU A 172 21.56 4.80 3.63
CA GLU A 172 20.26 4.71 2.97
C GLU A 172 20.41 3.86 1.71
N SER A 173 19.52 2.92 1.51
CA SER A 173 19.50 2.04 0.35
C SER A 173 18.10 1.98 -0.23
N SER A 174 17.98 2.24 -1.51
CA SER A 174 16.67 2.37 -2.18
C SER A 174 16.59 1.53 -3.44
N LEU A 175 15.42 0.93 -3.65
CA LEU A 175 15.04 0.24 -4.88
C LEU A 175 13.81 0.92 -5.46
N VAL A 176 13.84 1.21 -6.76
CA VAL A 176 12.67 1.69 -7.50
C VAL A 176 12.53 0.85 -8.76
N VAL A 177 11.41 0.14 -8.87
CA VAL A 177 11.07 -0.67 -10.06
C VAL A 177 9.78 -0.14 -10.66
N LYS A 178 9.78 0.10 -11.96
CA LYS A 178 8.58 0.45 -12.74
C LYS A 178 8.16 -0.73 -13.57
N GLY A 179 6.86 -0.97 -13.66
CA GLY A 179 6.28 -1.97 -14.54
C GLY A 179 6.42 -1.58 -16.01
N GLU A 180 6.14 -2.51 -16.88
CA GLU A 180 6.15 -2.31 -18.33
C GLU A 180 4.76 -1.99 -18.86
N ASN A 181 3.76 -2.68 -18.34
CA ASN A 181 2.33 -2.56 -18.67
C ASN A 181 1.49 -3.24 -17.58
N GLN A 182 0.19 -3.35 -17.77
CA GLN A 182 -0.74 -3.96 -16.82
C GLN A 182 -0.51 -5.48 -16.56
N THR A 183 0.24 -6.18 -17.41
CA THR A 183 0.58 -7.60 -17.23
C THR A 183 1.95 -7.79 -16.59
N PHE A 184 2.96 -7.09 -17.12
CA PHE A 184 4.33 -7.11 -16.59
C PHE A 184 4.53 -5.95 -15.62
N THR A 185 3.80 -6.02 -14.51
CA THR A 185 3.83 -4.99 -13.47
C THR A 185 5.11 -5.07 -12.65
N ALA A 186 5.50 -3.95 -12.02
CA ALA A 186 6.58 -3.94 -11.04
C ALA A 186 6.28 -4.87 -9.86
N MET A 187 5.01 -4.96 -9.45
CA MET A 187 4.56 -5.89 -8.42
C MET A 187 4.79 -7.34 -8.85
N ALA A 188 4.40 -7.73 -10.07
CA ALA A 188 4.62 -9.09 -10.59
C ALA A 188 6.10 -9.44 -10.65
N LYS A 189 6.95 -8.52 -11.12
CA LYS A 189 8.41 -8.71 -11.19
C LYS A 189 9.03 -8.87 -9.81
N THR A 190 8.76 -7.95 -8.87
CA THR A 190 9.41 -7.94 -7.56
C THR A 190 8.93 -9.04 -6.62
N VAL A 191 7.79 -9.66 -6.89
CA VAL A 191 7.27 -10.81 -6.14
C VAL A 191 7.59 -12.13 -6.86
N GLY A 192 7.34 -12.21 -8.16
CA GLY A 192 7.46 -13.46 -8.93
C GLY A 192 8.91 -13.87 -9.20
N LEU A 193 9.78 -12.94 -9.61
CA LEU A 193 11.17 -13.27 -9.94
C LEU A 193 11.97 -13.85 -8.77
N PRO A 194 11.90 -13.32 -7.53
CA PRO A 194 12.61 -13.93 -6.41
C PRO A 194 12.20 -15.38 -6.15
N VAL A 195 10.93 -15.69 -6.30
CA VAL A 195 10.40 -17.06 -6.13
C VAL A 195 10.91 -17.97 -7.26
N ALA A 196 10.85 -17.51 -8.51
CA ALA A 196 11.31 -18.29 -9.67
C ALA A 196 12.81 -18.58 -9.58
N ILE A 197 13.63 -17.56 -9.29
CA ILE A 197 15.09 -17.68 -9.15
C ILE A 197 15.40 -18.64 -8.00
N ALA A 198 14.79 -18.48 -6.82
CA ALA A 198 15.00 -19.37 -5.69
C ALA A 198 14.68 -20.84 -6.06
N THR A 199 13.56 -21.05 -6.76
CA THR A 199 13.15 -22.38 -7.20
C THR A 199 14.19 -23.01 -8.14
N LEU A 200 14.68 -22.26 -9.13
CA LEU A 200 15.72 -22.76 -10.04
C LEU A 200 17.01 -23.08 -9.29
N LYS A 201 17.44 -22.25 -8.34
CA LYS A 201 18.65 -22.48 -7.54
C LYS A 201 18.52 -23.74 -6.65
N ILE A 202 17.35 -24.02 -6.11
CA ILE A 202 17.07 -25.26 -5.37
C ILE A 202 17.14 -26.47 -6.31
N LEU A 203 16.49 -26.40 -7.47
CA LEU A 203 16.50 -27.49 -8.45
C LEU A 203 17.92 -27.78 -8.96
N ASN A 204 18.72 -26.75 -9.20
CA ASN A 204 20.11 -26.85 -9.62
C ASN A 204 21.08 -27.21 -8.48
N LYS A 205 20.57 -27.39 -7.24
CA LYS A 205 21.36 -27.71 -6.05
C LYS A 205 22.40 -26.63 -5.68
N GLU A 206 22.13 -25.39 -6.04
CA GLU A 206 22.91 -24.22 -5.60
C GLU A 206 22.50 -23.80 -4.18
N ILE A 207 21.22 -23.99 -3.81
CA ILE A 207 20.72 -23.86 -2.45
C ILE A 207 20.33 -25.26 -1.98
N THR A 208 21.02 -25.76 -0.98
CA THR A 208 20.91 -27.15 -0.51
C THR A 208 20.33 -27.30 0.90
N THR A 209 20.16 -26.19 1.63
CA THR A 209 19.62 -26.20 2.98
C THR A 209 18.19 -26.75 3.01
N PRO A 210 17.92 -27.86 3.73
CA PRO A 210 16.61 -28.50 3.72
C PRO A 210 15.60 -27.81 4.64
N GLY A 211 14.32 -28.12 4.43
CA GLY A 211 13.21 -27.66 5.27
C GLY A 211 12.72 -26.26 4.90
N VAL A 212 11.84 -25.70 5.75
CA VAL A 212 11.30 -24.35 5.57
C VAL A 212 12.34 -23.34 6.02
N GLN A 213 12.83 -22.52 5.08
CA GLN A 213 13.87 -21.53 5.33
C GLN A 213 13.32 -20.11 5.15
N LEU A 214 13.79 -19.18 6.00
CA LEU A 214 13.65 -17.75 5.74
C LEU A 214 14.87 -17.28 4.93
N PRO A 215 14.72 -16.37 3.96
CA PRO A 215 15.81 -15.91 3.10
C PRO A 215 16.73 -14.89 3.82
N ILE A 216 17.19 -15.23 5.02
CA ILE A 216 18.03 -14.39 5.89
C ILE A 216 19.49 -14.82 5.91
N THR A 217 19.79 -16.03 5.45
CA THR A 217 21.16 -16.54 5.37
C THR A 217 21.79 -16.14 4.04
N LYS A 218 23.09 -15.86 4.07
CA LYS A 218 23.85 -15.43 2.89
C LYS A 218 23.79 -16.45 1.75
N GLU A 219 23.76 -17.74 2.09
CA GLU A 219 23.61 -18.84 1.14
C GLU A 219 22.33 -18.71 0.31
N VAL A 220 21.23 -18.25 0.92
CA VAL A 220 19.93 -18.11 0.24
C VAL A 220 19.80 -16.75 -0.45
N TYR A 221 20.01 -15.64 0.27
CA TYR A 221 19.70 -14.33 -0.31
C TYR A 221 20.73 -13.84 -1.31
N ALA A 222 22.05 -14.14 -1.13
CA ALA A 222 23.07 -13.52 -1.96
C ALA A 222 22.99 -13.93 -3.44
N PRO A 223 22.84 -15.22 -3.80
CA PRO A 223 22.70 -15.63 -5.20
C PRO A 223 21.39 -15.11 -5.83
N ILE A 224 20.31 -15.02 -5.05
CA ILE A 224 19.01 -14.51 -5.55
C ILE A 224 19.13 -13.01 -5.84
N LEU A 225 19.66 -12.21 -4.91
CA LEU A 225 19.81 -10.77 -5.10
C LEU A 225 20.74 -10.45 -6.28
N LYS A 226 21.81 -11.22 -6.44
CA LYS A 226 22.74 -11.05 -7.56
C LYS A 226 22.04 -11.26 -8.91
N GLU A 227 21.24 -12.32 -9.03
CA GLU A 227 20.53 -12.61 -10.27
C GLU A 227 19.40 -11.62 -10.54
N LEU A 228 18.74 -11.10 -9.49
CA LEU A 228 17.72 -10.06 -9.63
C LEU A 228 18.27 -8.77 -10.27
N GLU A 229 19.55 -8.45 -10.10
CA GLU A 229 20.18 -7.30 -10.76
C GLU A 229 20.16 -7.42 -12.30
N GLU A 230 20.21 -8.62 -12.84
CA GLU A 230 20.14 -8.88 -14.30
C GLU A 230 18.75 -8.51 -14.86
N TYR A 231 17.72 -8.55 -14.01
CA TYR A 231 16.34 -8.14 -14.33
C TYR A 231 16.05 -6.67 -13.97
N GLY A 232 17.08 -5.88 -13.64
CA GLY A 232 16.94 -4.46 -13.29
C GLY A 232 16.41 -4.22 -11.87
N ILE A 233 16.37 -5.24 -11.01
CA ILE A 233 15.98 -5.13 -9.61
C ILE A 233 17.25 -4.96 -8.78
N LYS A 234 17.65 -3.71 -8.61
CA LYS A 234 18.92 -3.34 -7.97
C LYS A 234 18.72 -2.22 -6.96
N PHE A 235 19.32 -2.38 -5.78
CA PHE A 235 19.39 -1.33 -4.77
C PHE A 235 20.49 -0.32 -5.11
N THR A 236 20.22 0.95 -4.78
CA THR A 236 21.17 2.06 -4.88
C THR A 236 21.38 2.63 -3.47
N GLU A 237 22.65 2.81 -3.10
CA GLU A 237 23.13 3.41 -1.85
C GLU A 237 23.63 4.84 -2.06
#